data_ddbe437552d46211203f76adec9e6b57
#
_entry.id   ddbe437552d46211203f76adec9e6b57
#
_cell.length_a   1.000
_cell.length_b   1.000
_cell.length_c   1.000
_cell.angle_alpha   90.00
_cell.angle_beta   90.00
_cell.angle_gamma   90.00
#
_symmetry.space_group_name_H-M   'P 1'
#
loop_
_entity.id
_entity.type
_entity.pdbx_description
1 polymer ?
#
loop_
_entity_poly.entity_id
_entity_poly.type
_entity_poly.pdbx_seq_one_letter_code
_entity_poly.pdbx_strand_id
1 'polypeptide(L)'
;MKIIKIILCIFIISLINTKIALAEEFESWVLSFKSYAIKEGISKKTLDETMSKVKFLPKVIEYDRYQPEFYEDTKTYISKRTSNDKLKKGTELFNKNNAFISDIESKFGVEKELLLSLMGIETNFGTYLGKMDILSSLATLSFDKRRSEFFTKELITILKLIDSGTIDRNILYGSWAGAFGNFQFMPSTINRYAIDYNNDNLIDLKSTEDSFASAANYINKLGWKKNNPCFYRVKLRENIPVKFLNTSAKKIKNKKKLKDFAEYIINYENIKINENLVVGIITPDREIVENSK
;
A
#
# COMPACT_ATOMS: atom_id res chain seq x y z
N MET A 1 39.16 31.64 -13.84
CA MET A 1 39.26 30.23 -13.40
C MET A 1 39.48 30.02 -11.91
N LYS A 2 40.38 30.70 -11.21
CA LYS A 2 40.64 30.51 -9.78
C LYS A 2 39.40 30.85 -8.91
N ILE A 3 38.69 31.96 -9.16
CA ILE A 3 37.51 32.40 -8.41
C ILE A 3 36.37 31.37 -8.53
N ILE A 4 36.10 30.82 -9.71
CA ILE A 4 35.07 29.81 -9.94
C ILE A 4 35.35 28.53 -9.14
N LYS A 5 36.63 28.12 -9.06
CA LYS A 5 37.05 26.97 -8.26
C LYS A 5 36.84 27.21 -6.76
N ILE A 6 37.13 28.42 -6.29
CA ILE A 6 36.90 28.79 -4.87
C ILE A 6 35.40 28.78 -4.53
N ILE A 7 34.56 29.38 -5.39
CA ILE A 7 33.08 29.36 -5.18
C ILE A 7 32.56 27.93 -5.20
N LEU A 8 33.05 27.07 -6.13
CA LEU A 8 32.64 25.68 -6.18
C LEU A 8 33.07 24.90 -4.92
N CYS A 9 34.28 25.13 -4.40
CA CYS A 9 34.74 24.53 -3.14
C CYS A 9 33.90 24.98 -1.95
N ILE A 10 33.58 26.28 -1.83
CA ILE A 10 32.72 26.80 -0.77
C ILE A 10 31.31 26.18 -0.84
N PHE A 11 30.75 26.04 -2.05
CA PHE A 11 29.44 25.43 -2.26
C PHE A 11 29.44 23.94 -1.87
N ILE A 12 30.49 23.18 -2.24
CA ILE A 12 30.66 21.79 -1.87
C ILE A 12 30.80 21.62 -0.34
N ILE A 13 31.62 22.47 0.30
CA ILE A 13 31.79 22.46 1.76
C ILE A 13 30.47 22.79 2.47
N SER A 14 29.67 23.73 1.97
CA SER A 14 28.36 24.06 2.51
C SER A 14 27.38 22.88 2.40
N LEU A 15 27.35 22.18 1.26
CA LEU A 15 26.53 20.99 1.05
C LEU A 15 26.92 19.82 1.97
N ILE A 16 28.22 19.66 2.23
CA ILE A 16 28.71 18.61 3.15
C ILE A 16 28.30 18.96 4.59
N ASN A 17 28.48 20.19 5.02
CA ASN A 17 28.10 20.65 6.37
C ASN A 17 26.59 20.50 6.62
N THR A 18 25.74 20.80 5.64
CA THR A 18 24.28 20.62 5.80
C THR A 18 23.89 19.17 5.94
N LYS A 19 24.55 18.24 5.23
CA LYS A 19 24.29 16.80 5.38
C LYS A 19 24.74 16.24 6.72
N ILE A 20 25.87 16.71 7.25
CA ILE A 20 26.39 16.31 8.57
C ILE A 20 25.44 16.81 9.65
N ALA A 21 25.04 18.08 9.64
CA ALA A 21 24.11 18.64 10.60
C ALA A 21 22.76 17.87 10.63
N LEU A 22 22.22 17.50 9.48
CA LEU A 22 20.97 16.77 9.39
C LEU A 22 21.10 15.33 9.93
N ALA A 23 22.26 14.69 9.77
CA ALA A 23 22.53 13.38 10.35
C ALA A 23 22.61 13.44 11.88
N GLU A 24 23.29 14.45 12.44
CA GLU A 24 23.36 14.68 13.89
C GLU A 24 21.98 14.99 14.49
N GLU A 25 21.15 15.78 13.81
CA GLU A 25 19.77 16.02 14.21
C GLU A 25 18.93 14.73 14.20
N PHE A 26 19.13 13.85 13.21
CA PHE A 26 18.45 12.56 13.16
C PHE A 26 18.88 11.65 14.31
N GLU A 27 20.17 11.58 14.64
CA GLU A 27 20.66 10.80 15.77
C GLU A 27 20.07 11.29 17.11
N SER A 28 20.04 12.62 17.32
CA SER A 28 19.39 13.22 18.48
C SER A 28 17.89 12.90 18.55
N TRP A 29 17.22 12.92 17.40
CA TRP A 29 15.81 12.51 17.31
C TRP A 29 15.63 11.04 17.66
N VAL A 30 16.50 10.12 17.19
CA VAL A 30 16.45 8.69 17.53
C VAL A 30 16.54 8.48 19.04
N LEU A 31 17.42 9.20 19.74
CA LEU A 31 17.52 9.13 21.20
C LEU A 31 16.23 9.57 21.89
N SER A 32 15.65 10.67 21.43
CA SER A 32 14.36 11.18 21.94
C SER A 32 13.22 10.20 21.65
N PHE A 33 13.20 9.63 20.44
CA PHE A 33 12.22 8.63 20.04
C PHE A 33 12.32 7.34 20.86
N LYS A 34 13.53 6.85 21.17
CA LYS A 34 13.71 5.68 22.07
C LYS A 34 13.07 5.93 23.43
N SER A 35 13.25 7.12 23.99
CA SER A 35 12.63 7.50 25.27
C SER A 35 11.09 7.55 25.20
N TYR A 36 10.55 8.02 24.08
CA TYR A 36 9.12 7.98 23.80
C TYR A 36 8.61 6.54 23.63
N ALA A 37 9.30 5.71 22.87
CA ALA A 37 8.91 4.33 22.59
C ALA A 37 8.89 3.45 23.87
N ILE A 38 9.79 3.70 24.84
CA ILE A 38 9.72 3.06 26.16
C ILE A 38 8.42 3.40 26.88
N LYS A 39 7.98 4.67 26.83
CA LYS A 39 6.69 5.08 27.42
C LYS A 39 5.50 4.44 26.72
N GLU A 40 5.63 4.13 25.42
CA GLU A 40 4.64 3.39 24.65
C GLU A 40 4.65 1.87 24.92
N GLY A 41 5.52 1.39 25.83
CA GLY A 41 5.57 0.02 26.29
C GLY A 41 6.52 -0.90 25.51
N ILE A 42 7.42 -0.36 24.70
CA ILE A 42 8.41 -1.16 23.96
C ILE A 42 9.62 -1.41 24.87
N SER A 43 10.09 -2.65 24.92
CA SER A 43 11.23 -3.03 25.76
C SER A 43 12.53 -2.35 25.31
N LYS A 44 13.38 -2.05 26.29
CA LYS A 44 14.73 -1.52 26.02
C LYS A 44 15.53 -2.46 25.12
N LYS A 45 15.41 -3.79 25.32
CA LYS A 45 16.07 -4.80 24.50
C LYS A 45 15.73 -4.62 23.02
N THR A 46 14.44 -4.56 22.67
CA THR A 46 14.00 -4.37 21.29
C THR A 46 14.50 -3.06 20.69
N LEU A 47 14.48 -1.96 21.46
CA LEU A 47 15.01 -0.68 20.99
C LEU A 47 16.52 -0.69 20.77
N ASP A 48 17.27 -1.39 21.60
CA ASP A 48 18.72 -1.53 21.43
C ASP A 48 19.08 -2.45 20.25
N GLU A 49 18.26 -3.45 19.95
CA GLU A 49 18.43 -4.33 18.80
C GLU A 49 17.98 -3.72 17.46
N THR A 50 17.06 -2.78 17.47
CA THR A 50 16.43 -2.18 16.30
C THR A 50 16.86 -0.73 16.08
N MET A 51 16.46 0.18 16.96
CA MET A 51 16.65 1.63 16.78
C MET A 51 18.10 2.10 16.83
N SER A 52 19.01 1.34 17.43
CA SER A 52 20.45 1.63 17.37
C SER A 52 21.09 1.33 15.99
N LYS A 53 20.37 0.67 15.10
CA LYS A 53 20.84 0.30 13.76
C LYS A 53 20.17 1.08 12.65
N VAL A 54 19.15 1.89 12.94
CA VAL A 54 18.47 2.70 11.93
C VAL A 54 19.39 3.74 11.34
N LYS A 55 19.20 3.99 10.05
CA LYS A 55 19.97 4.95 9.26
C LYS A 55 19.06 6.05 8.74
N PHE A 56 19.57 7.26 8.68
CA PHE A 56 18.91 8.33 7.96
C PHE A 56 18.95 8.07 6.44
N LEU A 57 17.81 8.03 5.80
CA LEU A 57 17.64 7.71 4.37
C LEU A 57 17.01 8.89 3.61
N PRO A 58 17.79 9.93 3.21
CA PRO A 58 17.25 11.13 2.56
C PRO A 58 16.40 10.81 1.32
N LYS A 59 16.77 9.77 0.56
CA LYS A 59 16.05 9.34 -0.63
C LYS A 59 14.61 8.92 -0.36
N VAL A 60 14.33 8.43 0.85
CA VAL A 60 12.96 8.08 1.28
C VAL A 60 12.09 9.33 1.35
N ILE A 61 12.65 10.46 1.79
CA ILE A 61 11.97 11.76 1.83
C ILE A 61 11.68 12.27 0.39
N GLU A 62 12.61 12.05 -0.54
CA GLU A 62 12.39 12.39 -1.95
C GLU A 62 11.24 11.59 -2.53
N TYR A 63 11.21 10.27 -2.31
CA TYR A 63 10.10 9.40 -2.74
C TYR A 63 8.77 9.81 -2.13
N ASP A 64 8.74 10.21 -0.85
CA ASP A 64 7.51 10.68 -0.20
C ASP A 64 6.97 11.98 -0.83
N ARG A 65 7.84 12.83 -1.37
CA ARG A 65 7.44 14.08 -2.02
C ARG A 65 7.09 13.92 -3.49
N TYR A 66 7.64 12.90 -4.16
CA TYR A 66 7.39 12.64 -5.56
C TYR A 66 6.90 11.21 -5.77
N GLN A 67 5.62 11.07 -6.08
CA GLN A 67 4.95 9.78 -6.31
C GLN A 67 4.45 9.77 -7.77
N PRO A 68 5.14 9.04 -8.68
CA PRO A 68 4.83 9.05 -10.12
C PRO A 68 3.39 8.66 -10.47
N GLU A 69 2.76 7.81 -9.67
CA GLU A 69 1.39 7.33 -9.86
C GLU A 69 0.34 8.45 -9.87
N PHE A 70 0.63 9.61 -9.34
CA PHE A 70 -0.29 10.76 -9.41
C PHE A 70 -0.25 11.50 -10.74
N TYR A 71 0.67 11.15 -11.61
CA TYR A 71 0.88 11.81 -12.91
C TYR A 71 0.49 10.92 -14.10
N GLU A 72 0.11 9.65 -13.87
CA GLU A 72 -0.37 8.76 -14.92
C GLU A 72 -1.88 8.90 -15.10
N ASP A 73 -2.36 8.94 -16.37
CA ASP A 73 -3.78 8.78 -16.67
C ASP A 73 -4.24 7.33 -16.43
N THR A 74 -5.54 7.14 -16.20
CA THR A 74 -6.11 5.84 -15.84
C THR A 74 -5.88 4.77 -16.91
N LYS A 75 -5.93 5.11 -18.19
CA LYS A 75 -5.71 4.16 -19.30
C LYS A 75 -4.28 3.63 -19.30
N THR A 76 -3.30 4.53 -19.19
CA THR A 76 -1.89 4.20 -19.08
C THR A 76 -1.61 3.38 -17.83
N TYR A 77 -2.16 3.78 -16.70
CA TYR A 77 -2.04 3.04 -15.43
C TYR A 77 -2.54 1.60 -15.57
N ILE A 78 -3.74 1.40 -16.10
CA ILE A 78 -4.34 0.08 -16.30
C ILE A 78 -3.50 -0.75 -17.27
N SER A 79 -3.15 -0.21 -18.46
CA SER A 79 -2.40 -0.94 -19.48
C SER A 79 -1.06 -1.49 -18.98
N LYS A 80 -0.35 -0.71 -18.16
CA LYS A 80 0.91 -1.13 -17.56
C LYS A 80 0.74 -2.24 -16.50
N ARG A 81 -0.42 -2.32 -15.86
CA ARG A 81 -0.66 -3.23 -14.73
C ARG A 81 -1.49 -4.47 -15.07
N THR A 82 -2.02 -4.55 -16.30
CA THR A 82 -2.87 -5.67 -16.78
C THR A 82 -2.31 -6.33 -18.04
N SER A 83 -0.98 -6.45 -18.14
CA SER A 83 -0.32 -7.08 -19.29
C SER A 83 -0.54 -8.61 -19.32
N ASN A 84 -0.46 -9.20 -20.52
CA ASN A 84 -0.53 -10.65 -20.71
C ASN A 84 0.53 -11.41 -19.89
N ASP A 85 1.73 -10.83 -19.72
CA ASP A 85 2.78 -11.42 -18.87
C ASP A 85 2.35 -11.51 -17.41
N LYS A 86 1.64 -10.50 -16.89
CA LYS A 86 1.09 -10.56 -15.54
C LYS A 86 -0.02 -11.60 -15.41
N LEU A 87 -0.89 -11.70 -16.42
CA LEU A 87 -1.92 -12.75 -16.44
C LEU A 87 -1.29 -14.14 -16.42
N LYS A 88 -0.27 -14.37 -17.24
CA LYS A 88 0.48 -15.65 -17.26
C LYS A 88 1.09 -15.94 -15.90
N LYS A 89 1.83 -15.02 -15.30
CA LYS A 89 2.43 -15.19 -13.97
C LYS A 89 1.39 -15.50 -12.88
N GLY A 90 0.26 -14.79 -12.88
CA GLY A 90 -0.82 -15.05 -11.93
C GLY A 90 -1.42 -16.46 -12.09
N THR A 91 -1.62 -16.90 -13.33
CA THR A 91 -2.10 -18.25 -13.64
C THR A 91 -1.09 -19.32 -13.20
N GLU A 92 0.19 -19.11 -13.47
CA GLU A 92 1.27 -20.03 -13.03
C GLU A 92 1.34 -20.14 -11.50
N LEU A 93 1.27 -18.98 -10.79
CA LEU A 93 1.24 -18.95 -9.34
C LEU A 93 0.02 -19.70 -8.78
N PHE A 94 -1.16 -19.46 -9.37
CA PHE A 94 -2.38 -20.17 -8.98
C PHE A 94 -2.25 -21.66 -9.21
N ASN A 95 -1.83 -22.11 -10.39
CA ASN A 95 -1.69 -23.53 -10.69
C ASN A 95 -0.74 -24.25 -9.73
N LYS A 96 0.36 -23.58 -9.34
CA LYS A 96 1.33 -24.11 -8.37
C LYS A 96 0.74 -24.26 -6.96
N ASN A 97 -0.18 -23.37 -6.56
CA ASN A 97 -0.73 -23.31 -5.21
C ASN A 97 -2.26 -23.47 -5.18
N ASN A 98 -2.84 -24.13 -6.18
CA ASN A 98 -4.30 -24.19 -6.40
C ASN A 98 -5.07 -24.65 -5.16
N ALA A 99 -4.70 -25.78 -4.57
CA ALA A 99 -5.40 -26.33 -3.42
C ALA A 99 -5.43 -25.34 -2.25
N PHE A 100 -4.29 -24.74 -1.94
CA PHE A 100 -4.14 -23.77 -0.87
C PHE A 100 -4.94 -22.49 -1.14
N ILE A 101 -4.79 -21.86 -2.32
CA ILE A 101 -5.47 -20.60 -2.65
C ILE A 101 -7.00 -20.81 -2.70
N SER A 102 -7.46 -21.98 -3.17
CA SER A 102 -8.89 -22.31 -3.18
C SER A 102 -9.44 -22.55 -1.76
N ASP A 103 -8.63 -23.10 -0.86
CA ASP A 103 -8.99 -23.21 0.56
C ASP A 103 -9.13 -21.85 1.22
N ILE A 104 -8.19 -20.91 0.97
CA ILE A 104 -8.28 -19.53 1.42
C ILE A 104 -9.54 -18.84 0.89
N GLU A 105 -9.87 -18.99 -0.40
CA GLU A 105 -11.11 -18.47 -0.97
C GLU A 105 -12.34 -19.01 -0.23
N SER A 106 -12.37 -20.32 0.02
CA SER A 106 -13.47 -20.97 0.72
C SER A 106 -13.61 -20.48 2.15
N LYS A 107 -12.50 -20.35 2.88
CA LYS A 107 -12.46 -20.00 4.31
C LYS A 107 -12.80 -18.53 4.56
N PHE A 108 -12.32 -17.63 3.73
CA PHE A 108 -12.49 -16.19 3.94
C PHE A 108 -13.57 -15.56 3.06
N GLY A 109 -14.10 -16.27 2.07
CA GLY A 109 -15.14 -15.74 1.16
C GLY A 109 -14.64 -14.59 0.27
N VAL A 110 -13.36 -14.62 -0.11
CA VAL A 110 -12.71 -13.64 -1.00
C VAL A 110 -12.21 -14.40 -2.22
N GLU A 111 -12.65 -13.97 -3.41
CA GLU A 111 -12.31 -14.64 -4.66
C GLU A 111 -10.79 -14.67 -4.90
N LYS A 112 -10.30 -15.83 -5.30
CA LYS A 112 -8.88 -16.04 -5.61
C LYS A 112 -8.36 -15.10 -6.70
N GLU A 113 -9.21 -14.77 -7.68
CA GLU A 113 -8.89 -13.83 -8.75
C GLU A 113 -8.61 -12.42 -8.20
N LEU A 114 -9.34 -11.99 -7.16
CA LEU A 114 -9.08 -10.71 -6.49
C LEU A 114 -7.75 -10.74 -5.76
N LEU A 115 -7.48 -11.79 -4.98
CA LEU A 115 -6.22 -11.91 -4.24
C LEU A 115 -5.02 -11.95 -5.19
N LEU A 116 -5.08 -12.76 -6.24
CA LEU A 116 -4.01 -12.83 -7.26
C LEU A 116 -3.82 -11.48 -7.97
N SER A 117 -4.90 -10.77 -8.30
CA SER A 117 -4.83 -9.46 -8.93
C SER A 117 -4.15 -8.43 -8.03
N LEU A 118 -4.50 -8.40 -6.74
CA LEU A 118 -3.86 -7.51 -5.76
C LEU A 118 -2.36 -7.81 -5.63
N MET A 119 -1.97 -9.08 -5.46
CA MET A 119 -0.55 -9.46 -5.41
C MET A 119 0.19 -9.09 -6.71
N GLY A 120 -0.48 -9.24 -7.86
CA GLY A 120 0.06 -8.85 -9.16
C GLY A 120 0.29 -7.34 -9.30
N ILE A 121 -0.60 -6.51 -8.74
CA ILE A 121 -0.48 -5.05 -8.74
C ILE A 121 0.60 -4.61 -7.75
N GLU A 122 0.57 -5.10 -6.52
CA GLU A 122 1.43 -4.66 -5.43
C GLU A 122 2.89 -5.06 -5.64
N THR A 123 3.15 -6.32 -5.98
CA THR A 123 4.52 -6.85 -5.98
C THR A 123 4.91 -7.62 -7.24
N ASN A 124 4.05 -7.60 -8.29
CA ASN A 124 4.24 -8.43 -9.46
C ASN A 124 4.47 -9.92 -9.08
N PHE A 125 3.57 -10.43 -8.24
CA PHE A 125 3.60 -11.80 -7.69
C PHE A 125 4.87 -12.11 -6.90
N GLY A 126 5.22 -11.22 -5.96
CA GLY A 126 6.37 -11.37 -5.09
C GLY A 126 7.73 -11.04 -5.72
N THR A 127 7.77 -10.61 -6.99
CA THR A 127 9.03 -10.27 -7.67
C THR A 127 9.62 -8.95 -7.16
N TYR A 128 8.79 -8.00 -6.76
CA TYR A 128 9.17 -6.65 -6.33
C TYR A 128 8.65 -6.33 -4.93
N LEU A 129 9.26 -6.93 -3.92
CA LEU A 129 8.87 -6.73 -2.51
C LEU A 129 9.40 -5.41 -1.91
N GLY A 130 10.29 -4.72 -2.61
CA GLY A 130 11.08 -3.63 -2.08
C GLY A 130 12.36 -4.12 -1.37
N LYS A 131 13.35 -3.22 -1.26
CA LYS A 131 14.67 -3.53 -0.69
C LYS A 131 15.09 -2.53 0.39
N MET A 132 14.19 -1.63 0.76
CA MET A 132 14.49 -0.63 1.79
C MET A 132 14.36 -1.27 3.17
N ASP A 133 15.29 -0.95 4.06
CA ASP A 133 15.14 -1.27 5.48
C ASP A 133 13.94 -0.51 6.05
N ILE A 134 12.91 -1.24 6.48
CA ILE A 134 11.62 -0.67 6.89
C ILE A 134 11.78 0.21 8.14
N LEU A 135 12.60 -0.22 9.10
CA LEU A 135 12.80 0.55 10.32
C LEU A 135 13.48 1.88 10.04
N SER A 136 14.54 1.88 9.22
CA SER A 136 15.22 3.12 8.79
C SER A 136 14.30 4.01 7.96
N SER A 137 13.48 3.43 7.08
CA SER A 137 12.52 4.18 6.27
C SER A 137 11.47 4.87 7.15
N LEU A 138 10.84 4.13 8.05
CA LEU A 138 9.84 4.67 8.97
C LEU A 138 10.44 5.68 9.95
N ALA A 139 11.65 5.43 10.48
CA ALA A 139 12.36 6.39 11.33
C ALA A 139 12.65 7.71 10.59
N THR A 140 13.14 7.62 9.34
CA THR A 140 13.39 8.80 8.51
C THR A 140 12.12 9.60 8.23
N LEU A 141 11.01 8.92 7.89
CA LEU A 141 9.72 9.57 7.62
C LEU A 141 9.05 10.10 8.90
N SER A 142 9.33 9.48 10.04
CA SER A 142 8.89 9.98 11.35
C SER A 142 9.65 11.25 11.76
N PHE A 143 10.94 11.33 11.42
CA PHE A 143 11.77 12.50 11.61
C PHE A 143 11.37 13.65 10.68
N ASP A 144 10.98 13.35 9.41
CA ASP A 144 10.50 14.38 8.46
C ASP A 144 9.14 14.93 8.86
N LYS A 145 9.01 16.26 8.87
CA LYS A 145 7.83 16.96 9.44
C LYS A 145 6.52 16.71 8.67
N ARG A 146 6.59 16.31 7.39
CA ARG A 146 5.41 16.30 6.50
C ARG A 146 4.29 15.37 6.95
N ARG A 147 4.62 14.13 7.33
CA ARG A 147 3.68 13.09 7.80
C ARG A 147 4.18 12.40 9.07
N SER A 148 4.92 13.13 9.91
CA SER A 148 5.60 12.59 11.09
C SER A 148 4.67 11.79 11.99
N GLU A 149 3.50 12.30 12.33
CA GLU A 149 2.55 11.62 13.21
C GLU A 149 2.12 10.26 12.66
N PHE A 150 1.82 10.18 11.35
CA PHE A 150 1.42 8.93 10.71
C PHE A 150 2.56 7.89 10.78
N PHE A 151 3.76 8.28 10.34
CA PHE A 151 4.88 7.35 10.30
C PHE A 151 5.40 6.97 11.68
N THR A 152 5.30 7.85 12.68
CA THR A 152 5.60 7.53 14.07
C THR A 152 4.67 6.44 14.61
N LYS A 153 3.38 6.50 14.30
CA LYS A 153 2.42 5.43 14.67
C LYS A 153 2.77 4.11 14.00
N GLU A 154 3.14 4.13 12.72
CA GLU A 154 3.58 2.92 12.00
C GLU A 154 4.88 2.34 12.60
N LEU A 155 5.85 3.20 12.94
CA LEU A 155 7.11 2.78 13.56
C LEU A 155 6.88 2.18 14.96
N ILE A 156 6.06 2.79 15.79
CA ILE A 156 5.69 2.21 17.11
C ILE A 156 4.99 0.87 16.92
N THR A 157 4.09 0.76 15.95
CA THR A 157 3.35 -0.49 15.70
C THR A 157 4.28 -1.62 15.29
N ILE A 158 5.22 -1.39 14.36
CA ILE A 158 6.14 -2.45 13.94
C ILE A 158 7.10 -2.83 15.07
N LEU A 159 7.53 -1.87 15.90
CA LEU A 159 8.36 -2.16 17.05
C LEU A 159 7.61 -3.01 18.10
N LYS A 160 6.33 -2.79 18.31
CA LYS A 160 5.49 -3.65 19.18
C LYS A 160 5.37 -5.08 18.64
N LEU A 161 5.22 -5.24 17.33
CA LEU A 161 5.17 -6.56 16.67
C LEU A 161 6.51 -7.32 16.79
N ILE A 162 7.63 -6.61 16.74
CA ILE A 162 8.96 -7.18 16.98
C ILE A 162 9.11 -7.55 18.46
N ASP A 163 8.71 -6.66 19.36
CA ASP A 163 8.86 -6.82 20.81
C ASP A 163 8.07 -8.02 21.35
N SER A 164 6.88 -8.27 20.76
CA SER A 164 6.07 -9.45 21.06
C SER A 164 6.57 -10.75 20.41
N GLY A 165 7.59 -10.69 19.55
CA GLY A 165 8.05 -11.84 18.79
C GLY A 165 7.14 -12.26 17.63
N THR A 166 6.13 -11.47 17.30
CA THR A 166 5.18 -11.76 16.21
C THR A 166 5.84 -11.66 14.83
N ILE A 167 6.83 -10.77 14.68
CA ILE A 167 7.57 -10.56 13.43
C ILE A 167 9.07 -10.59 13.72
N ASP A 168 9.81 -11.34 12.90
CA ASP A 168 11.27 -11.28 12.91
C ASP A 168 11.74 -9.99 12.22
N ARG A 169 12.52 -9.18 12.95
CA ARG A 169 13.11 -7.94 12.41
C ARG A 169 14.01 -8.18 11.19
N ASN A 170 14.61 -9.36 11.07
CA ASN A 170 15.58 -9.66 10.03
C ASN A 170 14.94 -9.77 8.64
N ILE A 171 13.62 -9.99 8.56
CA ILE A 171 12.89 -10.05 7.29
C ILE A 171 12.31 -8.70 6.86
N LEU A 172 12.43 -7.64 7.66
CA LEU A 172 11.78 -6.34 7.45
C LEU A 172 12.47 -5.47 6.39
N TYR A 173 12.46 -5.97 5.16
CA TYR A 173 12.81 -5.22 3.96
C TYR A 173 11.58 -5.11 3.05
N GLY A 174 11.30 -3.90 2.59
CA GLY A 174 10.06 -3.63 1.86
C GLY A 174 10.11 -2.32 1.07
N SER A 175 8.96 -1.64 1.00
CA SER A 175 8.87 -0.36 0.31
C SER A 175 9.56 0.77 1.09
N TRP A 176 9.80 1.88 0.39
CA TRP A 176 10.32 3.11 0.99
C TRP A 176 9.38 3.70 2.07
N ALA A 177 8.08 3.42 1.99
CA ALA A 177 7.07 3.90 2.93
C ALA A 177 6.83 2.93 4.12
N GLY A 178 7.56 1.82 4.20
CA GLY A 178 7.41 0.84 5.28
C GLY A 178 6.38 -0.26 5.02
N ALA A 179 5.86 -0.37 3.79
CA ALA A 179 4.99 -1.48 3.43
C ALA A 179 5.79 -2.77 3.22
N PHE A 180 5.20 -3.91 3.61
CA PHE A 180 5.87 -5.20 3.74
C PHE A 180 5.10 -6.34 3.08
N GLY A 181 5.86 -7.29 2.53
CA GLY A 181 5.35 -8.57 2.05
C GLY A 181 4.65 -8.54 0.70
N ASN A 182 4.07 -9.66 0.31
CA ASN A 182 3.47 -9.91 -1.00
C ASN A 182 2.31 -8.94 -1.34
N PHE A 183 1.58 -8.46 -0.35
CA PHE A 183 0.44 -7.54 -0.48
C PHE A 183 0.73 -6.14 0.07
N GLN A 184 1.99 -5.81 0.35
CA GLN A 184 2.45 -4.48 0.77
C GLN A 184 1.66 -3.90 1.95
N PHE A 185 1.53 -4.67 3.03
CA PHE A 185 0.85 -4.22 4.24
C PHE A 185 1.68 -3.21 5.03
N MET A 186 1.04 -2.14 5.46
CA MET A 186 1.59 -1.24 6.47
C MET A 186 1.58 -1.90 7.86
N PRO A 187 2.48 -1.53 8.76
CA PRO A 187 2.52 -2.10 10.13
C PRO A 187 1.18 -2.11 10.86
N SER A 188 0.41 -1.04 10.74
CA SER A 188 -0.94 -0.96 11.32
C SER A 188 -1.92 -1.95 10.71
N THR A 189 -1.78 -2.26 9.42
CA THR A 189 -2.57 -3.28 8.73
C THR A 189 -2.16 -4.68 9.18
N ILE A 190 -0.86 -4.92 9.33
CA ILE A 190 -0.34 -6.18 9.87
C ILE A 190 -0.91 -6.43 11.26
N ASN A 191 -0.78 -5.46 12.16
CA ASN A 191 -1.24 -5.58 13.54
C ASN A 191 -2.75 -5.91 13.67
N ARG A 192 -3.56 -5.45 12.70
CA ARG A 192 -5.02 -5.65 12.77
C ARG A 192 -5.51 -6.90 12.06
N TYR A 193 -4.82 -7.32 11.00
CA TYR A 193 -5.39 -8.26 10.04
C TYR A 193 -4.49 -9.41 9.65
N ALA A 194 -3.17 -9.33 9.93
CA ALA A 194 -2.29 -10.41 9.57
C ALA A 194 -2.54 -11.66 10.43
N ILE A 195 -2.28 -12.81 9.82
CA ILE A 195 -2.51 -14.13 10.41
C ILE A 195 -1.23 -14.95 10.20
N ASP A 196 -0.74 -15.57 11.27
CA ASP A 196 0.14 -16.72 11.21
C ASP A 196 -0.71 -17.93 10.80
N TYR A 197 -0.70 -18.26 9.51
CA TYR A 197 -1.58 -19.30 8.96
C TYR A 197 -0.96 -20.69 9.02
N ASN A 198 0.36 -20.78 8.95
CA ASN A 198 1.12 -22.01 9.05
C ASN A 198 1.36 -22.45 10.51
N ASN A 199 1.04 -21.58 11.49
CA ASN A 199 1.16 -21.80 12.94
C ASN A 199 2.62 -22.03 13.39
N ASP A 200 3.58 -21.32 12.80
CA ASP A 200 4.97 -21.35 13.21
C ASP A 200 5.32 -20.29 14.28
N ASN A 201 4.32 -19.54 14.76
CA ASN A 201 4.38 -18.44 15.72
C ASN A 201 5.05 -17.16 15.19
N LEU A 202 5.22 -17.05 13.87
CA LEU A 202 5.70 -15.84 13.22
C LEU A 202 4.72 -15.42 12.11
N ILE A 203 4.66 -14.14 11.83
CA ILE A 203 3.97 -13.62 10.64
C ILE A 203 5.01 -13.27 9.60
N ASP A 204 5.13 -14.08 8.55
CA ASP A 204 5.95 -13.79 7.38
C ASP A 204 5.08 -13.49 6.15
N LEU A 205 4.83 -12.22 5.89
CA LEU A 205 4.04 -11.78 4.74
C LEU A 205 4.78 -11.93 3.39
N LYS A 206 5.98 -12.52 3.37
CA LYS A 206 6.66 -13.00 2.15
C LYS A 206 6.34 -14.46 1.87
N SER A 207 5.93 -15.23 2.88
CA SER A 207 5.40 -16.57 2.68
C SER A 207 4.07 -16.53 1.90
N THR A 208 3.76 -17.59 1.18
CA THR A 208 2.49 -17.72 0.47
C THR A 208 1.35 -17.86 1.46
N GLU A 209 1.55 -18.66 2.49
CA GLU A 209 0.55 -19.04 3.48
C GLU A 209 0.04 -17.82 4.24
N ASP A 210 0.91 -17.12 4.94
CA ASP A 210 0.53 -15.98 5.77
C ASP A 210 0.07 -14.80 4.93
N SER A 211 0.72 -14.57 3.78
CA SER A 211 0.38 -13.41 2.96
C SER A 211 -1.02 -13.51 2.34
N PHE A 212 -1.39 -14.67 1.77
CA PHE A 212 -2.74 -14.86 1.21
C PHE A 212 -3.81 -14.90 2.28
N ALA A 213 -3.57 -15.60 3.39
CA ALA A 213 -4.52 -15.64 4.50
C ALA A 213 -4.75 -14.26 5.11
N SER A 214 -3.68 -13.51 5.33
CA SER A 214 -3.75 -12.12 5.83
C SER A 214 -4.49 -11.19 4.87
N ALA A 215 -4.21 -11.28 3.57
CA ALA A 215 -4.90 -10.47 2.56
C ALA A 215 -6.39 -10.80 2.49
N ALA A 216 -6.74 -12.09 2.50
CA ALA A 216 -8.13 -12.53 2.49
C ALA A 216 -8.86 -12.10 3.76
N ASN A 217 -8.23 -12.24 4.94
CA ASN A 217 -8.78 -11.75 6.20
C ASN A 217 -9.02 -10.23 6.17
N TYR A 218 -8.05 -9.46 5.68
CA TYR A 218 -8.16 -8.01 5.54
C TYR A 218 -9.36 -7.62 4.66
N ILE A 219 -9.46 -8.17 3.46
CA ILE A 219 -10.55 -7.88 2.51
C ILE A 219 -11.91 -8.30 3.08
N ASN A 220 -12.00 -9.48 3.72
CA ASN A 220 -13.22 -9.94 4.41
C ASN A 220 -13.65 -8.98 5.52
N LYS A 221 -12.70 -8.55 6.38
CA LYS A 221 -12.97 -7.61 7.49
C LYS A 221 -13.34 -6.21 7.03
N LEU A 222 -12.93 -5.81 5.82
CA LEU A 222 -13.43 -4.57 5.19
C LEU A 222 -14.87 -4.67 4.70
N GLY A 223 -15.48 -5.85 4.78
CA GLY A 223 -16.89 -6.08 4.42
C GLY A 223 -17.09 -6.58 3.00
N TRP A 224 -16.06 -7.17 2.38
CA TRP A 224 -16.20 -7.82 1.08
C TRP A 224 -17.35 -8.83 1.08
N LYS A 225 -18.09 -8.87 -0.01
CA LYS A 225 -19.18 -9.81 -0.22
C LYS A 225 -18.87 -10.65 -1.45
N LYS A 226 -18.68 -11.96 -1.24
CA LYS A 226 -18.44 -12.92 -2.31
C LYS A 226 -19.53 -12.81 -3.40
N ASN A 227 -19.13 -12.97 -4.65
CA ASN A 227 -19.97 -12.85 -5.85
C ASN A 227 -20.44 -11.42 -6.18
N ASN A 228 -19.97 -10.41 -5.49
CA ASN A 228 -20.19 -9.02 -5.90
C ASN A 228 -18.96 -8.50 -6.66
N PRO A 229 -19.13 -7.91 -7.85
CA PRO A 229 -18.00 -7.33 -8.58
C PRO A 229 -17.44 -6.10 -7.84
N CYS A 230 -16.11 -5.91 -7.88
CA CYS A 230 -15.48 -4.70 -7.33
C CYS A 230 -15.98 -3.44 -8.02
N PHE A 231 -16.17 -3.53 -9.34
CA PHE A 231 -16.69 -2.47 -10.20
C PHE A 231 -17.37 -3.10 -11.41
N TYR A 232 -18.20 -2.30 -12.06
CA TYR A 232 -18.83 -2.65 -13.31
C TYR A 232 -18.67 -1.50 -14.30
N ARG A 233 -18.13 -1.77 -15.49
CA ARG A 233 -17.95 -0.75 -16.52
C ARG A 233 -19.27 -0.46 -17.19
N VAL A 234 -19.68 0.80 -17.17
CA VAL A 234 -20.92 1.26 -17.78
C VAL A 234 -20.65 2.42 -18.74
N LYS A 235 -21.55 2.62 -19.71
CA LYS A 235 -21.60 3.83 -20.52
C LYS A 235 -22.68 4.74 -19.93
N LEU A 236 -22.33 5.99 -19.68
CA LEU A 236 -23.25 6.98 -19.11
C LEU A 236 -23.92 7.79 -20.21
N ARG A 237 -25.17 8.22 -19.98
CA ARG A 237 -25.86 9.19 -20.80
C ARG A 237 -25.42 10.60 -20.43
N GLU A 238 -25.50 11.55 -21.39
CA GLU A 238 -25.06 12.95 -21.18
C GLU A 238 -25.87 13.70 -20.13
N ASN A 239 -27.13 13.32 -19.91
CA ASN A 239 -28.03 13.95 -18.95
C ASN A 239 -27.77 13.56 -17.49
N ILE A 240 -26.70 12.79 -17.19
CA ILE A 240 -26.38 12.42 -15.82
C ILE A 240 -25.98 13.66 -15.00
N PRO A 241 -26.60 13.90 -13.83
CA PRO A 241 -26.22 15.02 -12.98
C PRO A 241 -24.77 14.92 -12.47
N VAL A 242 -24.01 16.01 -12.60
CA VAL A 242 -22.59 16.09 -12.20
C VAL A 242 -22.36 15.67 -10.74
N LYS A 243 -23.32 15.88 -9.83
CA LYS A 243 -23.26 15.46 -8.43
C LYS A 243 -23.04 13.96 -8.23
N PHE A 244 -23.38 13.12 -9.22
CA PHE A 244 -23.16 11.66 -9.16
C PHE A 244 -21.78 11.23 -9.66
N LEU A 245 -21.05 12.09 -10.35
CA LEU A 245 -19.73 11.80 -10.90
C LEU A 245 -18.66 12.01 -9.82
N ASN A 246 -17.97 10.94 -9.46
CA ASN A 246 -16.90 10.99 -8.48
C ASN A 246 -15.55 10.72 -9.17
N THR A 247 -14.56 11.58 -8.96
CA THR A 247 -13.22 11.42 -9.52
C THR A 247 -12.30 10.51 -8.66
N SER A 248 -12.80 10.07 -7.50
CA SER A 248 -12.03 9.26 -6.56
C SER A 248 -12.89 8.17 -5.94
N ALA A 249 -12.34 6.95 -5.88
CA ALA A 249 -12.94 5.82 -5.19
C ALA A 249 -12.85 5.91 -3.66
N LYS A 250 -11.97 6.76 -3.11
CA LYS A 250 -11.74 6.84 -1.66
C LYS A 250 -12.93 7.41 -0.88
N LYS A 251 -13.67 8.33 -1.49
CA LYS A 251 -14.85 8.98 -0.86
C LYS A 251 -15.95 9.14 -1.89
N ILE A 252 -16.59 8.04 -2.26
CA ILE A 252 -17.72 8.07 -3.20
C ILE A 252 -18.92 8.72 -2.52
N LYS A 253 -19.38 9.84 -3.08
CA LYS A 253 -20.57 10.58 -2.64
C LYS A 253 -21.79 10.18 -3.48
N ASN A 254 -22.96 10.53 -2.98
CA ASN A 254 -24.24 10.38 -3.69
C ASN A 254 -24.48 8.95 -4.20
N LYS A 255 -24.18 7.96 -3.35
CA LYS A 255 -24.49 6.55 -3.61
C LYS A 255 -26.02 6.36 -3.61
N LYS A 256 -26.49 5.50 -4.51
CA LYS A 256 -27.90 5.08 -4.64
C LYS A 256 -27.97 3.59 -4.95
N LYS A 257 -29.17 3.01 -4.93
CA LYS A 257 -29.38 1.68 -5.49
C LYS A 257 -29.07 1.70 -6.98
N LEU A 258 -28.53 0.60 -7.52
CA LEU A 258 -28.18 0.51 -8.93
C LEU A 258 -29.37 0.86 -9.84
N LYS A 259 -30.58 0.37 -9.52
CA LYS A 259 -31.81 0.68 -10.25
C LYS A 259 -32.11 2.18 -10.35
N ASP A 260 -31.71 2.97 -9.35
CA ASP A 260 -31.97 4.42 -9.34
C ASP A 260 -31.00 5.18 -10.30
N PHE A 261 -30.04 4.47 -10.91
CA PHE A 261 -29.17 4.97 -11.97
C PHE A 261 -29.57 4.48 -13.37
N ALA A 262 -30.61 3.63 -13.49
CA ALA A 262 -31.00 3.02 -14.75
C ALA A 262 -31.23 4.04 -15.88
N GLU A 263 -31.84 5.19 -15.58
CA GLU A 263 -32.08 6.27 -16.54
C GLU A 263 -30.80 6.94 -17.07
N TYR A 264 -29.68 6.81 -16.38
CA TYR A 264 -28.38 7.41 -16.73
C TYR A 264 -27.39 6.43 -17.37
N ILE A 265 -27.72 5.13 -17.40
CA ILE A 265 -26.83 4.08 -17.91
C ILE A 265 -27.34 3.57 -19.25
N ILE A 266 -26.48 3.61 -20.27
CA ILE A 266 -26.78 2.98 -21.57
C ILE A 266 -26.62 1.47 -21.38
N ASN A 267 -27.53 0.68 -21.93
CA ASN A 267 -27.54 -0.78 -21.84
C ASN A 267 -27.59 -1.29 -20.37
N TYR A 268 -28.40 -0.62 -19.55
CA TYR A 268 -28.63 -1.01 -18.15
C TYR A 268 -29.11 -2.46 -18.02
N GLU A 269 -29.94 -2.93 -18.97
CA GLU A 269 -30.47 -4.29 -19.04
C GLU A 269 -29.41 -5.39 -19.15
N ASN A 270 -28.20 -5.04 -19.59
CA ASN A 270 -27.09 -5.97 -19.70
C ASN A 270 -26.35 -6.16 -18.37
N ILE A 271 -26.65 -5.37 -17.33
CA ILE A 271 -26.03 -5.47 -16.03
C ILE A 271 -26.65 -6.63 -15.25
N LYS A 272 -25.89 -7.70 -15.04
CA LYS A 272 -26.34 -8.94 -14.38
C LYS A 272 -25.95 -8.99 -12.91
N ILE A 273 -26.23 -7.92 -12.14
CA ILE A 273 -25.99 -7.84 -10.71
C ILE A 273 -27.27 -7.39 -9.98
N ASN A 274 -27.31 -7.57 -8.67
CA ASN A 274 -28.47 -7.18 -7.87
C ASN A 274 -28.74 -5.66 -8.00
N GLU A 275 -29.86 -5.30 -8.56
CA GLU A 275 -30.29 -3.90 -8.80
C GLU A 275 -30.49 -3.09 -7.51
N ASN A 276 -30.65 -3.75 -6.36
CA ASN A 276 -30.80 -3.11 -5.06
C ASN A 276 -29.46 -2.85 -4.36
N LEU A 277 -28.31 -3.24 -4.94
CA LEU A 277 -26.99 -2.89 -4.41
C LEU A 277 -26.82 -1.36 -4.39
N VAL A 278 -26.27 -0.86 -3.30
CA VAL A 278 -25.89 0.55 -3.17
C VAL A 278 -24.54 0.76 -3.85
N VAL A 279 -24.57 1.51 -4.92
CA VAL A 279 -23.40 1.78 -5.77
C VAL A 279 -23.13 3.28 -5.90
N GLY A 280 -21.94 3.64 -6.38
CA GLY A 280 -21.61 5.01 -6.76
C GLY A 280 -20.87 5.01 -8.09
N ILE A 281 -21.04 6.07 -8.86
CA ILE A 281 -20.38 6.23 -10.16
C ILE A 281 -19.02 6.88 -9.97
N ILE A 282 -17.99 6.33 -10.61
CA ILE A 282 -16.62 6.83 -10.60
C ILE A 282 -16.20 7.15 -12.02
N THR A 283 -15.69 8.37 -12.22
CA THR A 283 -15.14 8.88 -13.48
C THR A 283 -13.71 9.37 -13.23
N PRO A 284 -12.70 8.47 -13.17
CA PRO A 284 -11.36 8.81 -12.67
C PRO A 284 -10.69 9.95 -13.43
N ASP A 285 -10.79 9.95 -14.77
CA ASP A 285 -10.15 10.94 -15.65
C ASP A 285 -11.08 12.12 -16.00
N ARG A 286 -12.23 12.23 -15.31
CA ARG A 286 -13.29 13.21 -15.62
C ARG A 286 -13.90 13.08 -17.01
N GLU A 287 -13.55 12.05 -17.76
CA GLU A 287 -14.12 11.77 -19.06
C GLU A 287 -15.49 11.10 -18.89
N ILE A 288 -16.54 11.77 -19.29
CA ILE A 288 -17.78 11.12 -19.70
C ILE A 288 -17.43 10.58 -21.09
N VAL A 289 -17.40 9.26 -21.26
CA VAL A 289 -17.04 8.66 -22.54
C VAL A 289 -18.05 9.15 -23.59
N GLU A 290 -17.63 10.13 -24.38
CA GLU A 290 -18.38 10.58 -25.56
C GLU A 290 -18.62 9.37 -26.45
N ASN A 291 -19.83 9.28 -26.97
CA ASN A 291 -20.23 8.27 -27.91
C ASN A 291 -19.21 8.21 -29.06
N SER A 292 -18.40 7.18 -29.12
CA SER A 292 -17.77 6.79 -30.36
C SER A 292 -18.89 6.37 -31.30
N LYS A 293 -19.16 7.25 -32.28
CA LYS A 293 -20.00 6.96 -33.44
C LYS A 293 -19.53 5.72 -34.18
#